data_6bf71dc47602790c571d2d34b68e1790
#
_entry.id   6bf71dc47602790c571d2d34b68e1790
#
_cell.length_a   1.000
_cell.length_b   1.000
_cell.length_c   1.000
_cell.angle_alpha   90.00
_cell.angle_beta   90.00
_cell.angle_gamma   90.00
#
_symmetry.space_group_name_H-M   'P 1'
#
loop_
_entity.id
_entity.type
_entity.pdbx_description
1 polymer ?
#
loop_
_entity_poly.entity_id
_entity_poly.type
_entity_poly.pdbx_seq_one_letter_code
_entity_poly.pdbx_strand_id
1 'polypeptide(L)'
;MRKIKYPSDRDKFEKEYLAEFADCDLQSLWVPLRNILLGWSMHAEKNDLYPVEIAKLLTARYEMLVKVFLDYQNIKQRHQNDIDYSDIEKRLFQLFHYSEEKGSTLPVFQPRLAHFFMRWADVMDLHVCHYCEMAYINTYKENSELDDLAHFLKTATADAIKHVITNESGNPIGDRTVKSIMKLQKKYDESKIVEEFDKLGYWRNPTPKKSERLKRRLYRNHFDLDHFLPKSRCPLVGLSLYNFVPSCQVCNEKLKKDELLGNGDELKMLKLSPTSEQYAFETEMKVQITPTPLKLRVQNDSDKYHLAFMPASSVYQEEVKLFHLDIRYDYHRSEAFRLYDLMTDYPQARIKMLRNDFNGLKTESEIEEDIFGMHHIKAHHRCFSKMLEDVYNQHRNEP
;
A
#
# COMPACT_ATOMS: atom_id res chain seq x y z
N MET A 1 -2.62 -12.18 1.24
CA MET A 1 -2.62 -11.64 -0.11
C MET A 1 -3.99 -11.13 -0.44
N ARG A 2 -4.06 -9.84 -0.56
CA ARG A 2 -5.30 -9.12 -0.37
C ARG A 2 -5.46 -8.05 -1.45
N LYS A 3 -6.66 -7.99 -2.07
CA LYS A 3 -7.00 -6.93 -3.01
C LYS A 3 -7.00 -5.59 -2.29
N ILE A 4 -6.47 -4.54 -2.92
CA ILE A 4 -6.50 -3.20 -2.36
C ILE A 4 -7.94 -2.65 -2.43
N LYS A 5 -8.44 -2.21 -1.28
CA LYS A 5 -9.72 -1.51 -1.19
C LYS A 5 -9.49 -0.03 -1.48
N TYR A 6 -9.96 0.43 -2.60
CA TYR A 6 -9.93 1.85 -2.89
C TYR A 6 -11.21 2.54 -2.41
N PRO A 7 -11.16 3.85 -2.09
CA PRO A 7 -12.33 4.61 -1.67
C PRO A 7 -13.48 4.54 -2.67
N SER A 8 -14.73 4.61 -2.19
CA SER A 8 -15.92 4.67 -3.06
C SER A 8 -15.96 5.95 -3.88
N ASP A 9 -15.59 7.09 -3.28
CA ASP A 9 -15.42 8.38 -3.98
C ASP A 9 -14.05 8.42 -4.67
N ARG A 10 -13.99 7.76 -5.84
CA ARG A 10 -12.75 7.68 -6.65
C ARG A 10 -12.34 9.05 -7.19
N ASP A 11 -13.29 9.88 -7.57
CA ASP A 11 -12.99 11.20 -8.15
C ASP A 11 -12.28 12.09 -7.15
N LYS A 12 -12.74 12.10 -5.90
CA LYS A 12 -12.07 12.82 -4.81
C LYS A 12 -10.68 12.25 -4.55
N PHE A 13 -10.57 10.92 -4.49
CA PHE A 13 -9.30 10.23 -4.23
C PHE A 13 -8.25 10.56 -5.30
N GLU A 14 -8.63 10.45 -6.58
CA GLU A 14 -7.75 10.76 -7.72
C GLU A 14 -7.41 12.25 -7.79
N LYS A 15 -8.38 13.13 -7.52
CA LYS A 15 -8.13 14.58 -7.47
C LYS A 15 -7.13 14.96 -6.38
N GLU A 16 -7.25 14.38 -5.19
CA GLU A 16 -6.28 14.61 -4.12
C GLU A 16 -4.92 14.02 -4.44
N TYR A 17 -4.86 12.87 -5.14
CA TYR A 17 -3.60 12.32 -5.64
C TYR A 17 -2.91 13.27 -6.63
N LEU A 18 -3.65 13.79 -7.60
CA LEU A 18 -3.12 14.74 -8.58
C LEU A 18 -2.67 16.05 -7.94
N ALA A 19 -3.27 16.46 -6.83
CA ALA A 19 -2.86 17.65 -6.08
C ALA A 19 -1.43 17.54 -5.51
N GLU A 20 -0.90 16.32 -5.33
CA GLU A 20 0.51 16.13 -4.90
C GLU A 20 1.53 16.56 -5.97
N PHE A 21 1.09 16.82 -7.20
CA PHE A 21 1.90 17.26 -8.33
C PHE A 21 1.60 18.70 -8.77
N ALA A 22 0.71 19.41 -8.09
CA ALA A 22 0.16 20.70 -8.57
C ALA A 22 1.22 21.82 -8.68
N ASP A 23 2.32 21.73 -7.94
CA ASP A 23 3.45 22.67 -8.01
C ASP A 23 4.50 22.32 -9.07
N CYS A 24 4.23 21.29 -9.89
CA CYS A 24 5.15 20.79 -10.92
C CYS A 24 4.50 20.89 -12.30
N ASP A 25 5.20 21.44 -13.26
CA ASP A 25 4.72 21.48 -14.65
C ASP A 25 5.04 20.15 -15.39
N LEU A 26 4.42 19.06 -14.92
CA LEU A 26 4.58 17.76 -15.56
C LEU A 26 4.01 17.73 -16.98
N GLN A 27 2.95 18.52 -17.22
CA GLN A 27 2.24 18.53 -18.50
C GLN A 27 3.13 19.01 -19.64
N SER A 28 3.86 20.12 -19.46
CA SER A 28 4.76 20.65 -20.48
C SER A 28 5.92 19.70 -20.80
N LEU A 29 6.40 18.97 -19.80
CA LEU A 29 7.46 17.97 -19.97
C LEU A 29 6.94 16.71 -20.67
N TRP A 30 5.66 16.35 -20.44
CA TRP A 30 5.03 15.17 -21.01
C TRP A 30 4.75 15.28 -22.51
N VAL A 31 4.20 16.39 -22.98
CA VAL A 31 3.72 16.54 -24.37
C VAL A 31 4.77 16.18 -25.42
N PRO A 32 6.04 16.66 -25.36
CA PRO A 32 7.07 16.28 -26.32
C PRO A 32 7.37 14.79 -26.29
N LEU A 33 7.52 14.20 -25.12
CA LEU A 33 7.83 12.77 -24.94
C LEU A 33 6.68 11.89 -25.45
N ARG A 34 5.46 12.27 -25.12
CA ARG A 34 4.25 11.62 -25.64
C ARG A 34 4.23 11.53 -27.16
N ASN A 35 4.51 12.64 -27.84
CA ASN A 35 4.48 12.66 -29.30
C ASN A 35 5.50 11.70 -29.93
N ILE A 36 6.65 11.55 -29.31
CA ILE A 36 7.67 10.57 -29.73
C ILE A 36 7.16 9.14 -29.49
N LEU A 37 6.62 8.86 -28.31
CA LEU A 37 6.06 7.54 -27.99
C LEU A 37 4.92 7.15 -28.92
N LEU A 38 4.05 8.09 -29.28
CA LEU A 38 2.99 7.88 -30.27
C LEU A 38 3.54 7.53 -31.67
N GLY A 39 4.65 8.15 -32.04
CA GLY A 39 5.35 7.83 -33.30
C GLY A 39 5.95 6.42 -33.28
N TRP A 40 6.45 5.98 -32.13
CA TRP A 40 7.07 4.67 -31.96
C TRP A 40 6.09 3.54 -31.66
N SER A 41 4.94 3.84 -31.07
CA SER A 41 3.93 2.84 -30.74
C SER A 41 3.23 2.31 -31.99
N MET A 42 3.12 0.99 -32.07
CA MET A 42 2.30 0.29 -33.08
C MET A 42 0.96 -0.19 -32.51
N HIS A 43 0.67 0.12 -31.25
CA HIS A 43 -0.57 -0.30 -30.61
C HIS A 43 -1.77 0.40 -31.25
N ALA A 44 -2.86 -0.33 -31.48
CA ALA A 44 -4.07 0.24 -32.10
C ALA A 44 -4.70 1.38 -31.24
N GLU A 45 -4.66 1.22 -29.92
CA GLU A 45 -5.20 2.17 -28.92
C GLU A 45 -4.13 3.14 -28.38
N LYS A 46 -3.08 3.45 -29.14
CA LYS A 46 -1.94 4.24 -28.64
C LYS A 46 -2.31 5.64 -28.10
N ASN A 47 -3.36 6.25 -28.61
CA ASN A 47 -3.82 7.56 -28.09
C ASN A 47 -4.41 7.44 -26.68
N ASP A 48 -4.99 6.31 -26.32
CA ASP A 48 -5.50 6.04 -24.99
C ASP A 48 -4.38 5.61 -24.03
N LEU A 49 -3.38 4.86 -24.54
CA LEU A 49 -2.19 4.49 -23.79
C LEU A 49 -1.32 5.69 -23.43
N TYR A 50 -1.21 6.63 -24.36
CA TYR A 50 -0.44 7.87 -24.19
C TYR A 50 -1.39 9.09 -24.28
N PRO A 51 -2.18 9.37 -23.25
CA PRO A 51 -3.17 10.44 -23.28
C PRO A 51 -2.52 11.83 -23.39
N VAL A 52 -3.23 12.80 -23.93
CA VAL A 52 -2.75 14.19 -24.02
C VAL A 52 -2.47 14.74 -22.62
N GLU A 53 -3.39 14.53 -21.70
CA GLU A 53 -3.29 14.98 -20.32
C GLU A 53 -2.52 13.94 -19.50
N ILE A 54 -1.37 14.31 -18.96
CA ILE A 54 -0.56 13.43 -18.10
C ILE A 54 -1.36 12.92 -16.89
N ALA A 55 -2.28 13.72 -16.37
CA ALA A 55 -3.17 13.36 -15.27
C ALA A 55 -3.90 12.03 -15.51
N LYS A 56 -4.35 11.79 -16.75
CA LYS A 56 -5.01 10.53 -17.13
C LYS A 56 -4.10 9.32 -17.06
N LEU A 57 -2.79 9.48 -17.31
CA LEU A 57 -1.81 8.43 -17.15
C LEU A 57 -1.51 8.17 -15.67
N LEU A 58 -1.39 9.24 -14.87
CA LEU A 58 -1.12 9.15 -13.43
C LEU A 58 -2.27 8.48 -12.66
N THR A 59 -3.50 8.58 -13.16
CA THR A 59 -4.70 7.94 -12.57
C THR A 59 -5.27 6.81 -13.42
N ALA A 60 -4.51 6.35 -14.42
CA ALA A 60 -4.92 5.22 -15.25
C ALA A 60 -5.09 3.96 -14.40
N ARG A 61 -6.19 3.23 -14.63
CA ARG A 61 -6.45 1.94 -13.96
C ARG A 61 -5.38 0.92 -14.31
N TYR A 62 -5.19 -0.04 -13.41
CA TYR A 62 -4.13 -1.04 -13.56
C TYR A 62 -4.17 -1.77 -14.92
N GLU A 63 -5.37 -2.05 -15.41
CA GLU A 63 -5.59 -2.70 -16.71
C GLU A 63 -5.00 -1.88 -17.88
N MET A 64 -5.13 -0.57 -17.81
CA MET A 64 -4.51 0.33 -18.79
C MET A 64 -2.99 0.39 -18.59
N LEU A 65 -2.53 0.41 -17.35
CA LEU A 65 -1.08 0.43 -17.04
C LEU A 65 -0.36 -0.82 -17.54
N VAL A 66 -1.00 -2.00 -17.52
CA VAL A 66 -0.43 -3.23 -18.12
C VAL A 66 -0.23 -3.03 -19.62
N LYS A 67 -1.21 -2.51 -20.35
CA LYS A 67 -1.09 -2.22 -21.77
C LYS A 67 0.03 -1.20 -22.06
N VAL A 68 0.10 -0.11 -21.29
CA VAL A 68 1.18 0.90 -21.36
C VAL A 68 2.54 0.24 -21.15
N PHE A 69 2.65 -0.61 -20.14
CA PHE A 69 3.89 -1.32 -19.81
C PHE A 69 4.32 -2.22 -20.96
N LEU A 70 3.43 -3.04 -21.50
CA LEU A 70 3.72 -3.96 -22.58
C LEU A 70 4.07 -3.24 -23.88
N ASP A 71 3.35 -2.17 -24.25
CA ASP A 71 3.67 -1.37 -25.43
C ASP A 71 5.04 -0.68 -25.28
N TYR A 72 5.34 -0.14 -24.08
CA TYR A 72 6.65 0.43 -23.81
C TYR A 72 7.79 -0.60 -23.93
N GLN A 73 7.59 -1.84 -23.47
CA GLN A 73 8.58 -2.92 -23.66
C GLN A 73 8.78 -3.22 -25.15
N ASN A 74 7.73 -3.22 -25.95
CA ASN A 74 7.80 -3.38 -27.40
C ASN A 74 8.51 -2.21 -28.08
N ILE A 75 8.27 -0.96 -27.64
CA ILE A 75 9.02 0.22 -28.10
C ILE A 75 10.49 0.05 -27.75
N LYS A 76 10.81 -0.27 -26.49
CA LYS A 76 12.19 -0.46 -26.03
C LYS A 76 12.92 -1.52 -26.89
N GLN A 77 12.31 -2.68 -27.10
CA GLN A 77 12.92 -3.75 -27.90
C GLN A 77 13.24 -3.31 -29.34
N ARG A 78 12.40 -2.45 -29.95
CA ARG A 78 12.60 -1.99 -31.33
C ARG A 78 13.57 -0.83 -31.44
N HIS A 79 13.60 0.08 -30.49
CA HIS A 79 14.30 1.36 -30.58
C HIS A 79 15.53 1.49 -29.67
N GLN A 80 15.83 0.50 -28.80
CA GLN A 80 16.95 0.59 -27.84
C GLN A 80 18.32 0.86 -28.45
N ASN A 81 18.49 0.57 -29.75
CA ASN A 81 19.72 0.82 -30.50
C ASN A 81 19.70 2.13 -31.32
N ASP A 82 18.58 2.86 -31.29
CA ASP A 82 18.46 4.14 -31.97
C ASP A 82 19.21 5.22 -31.18
N ILE A 83 19.84 6.16 -31.88
CA ILE A 83 20.69 7.19 -31.28
C ILE A 83 19.88 8.02 -30.24
N ASP A 84 18.62 8.32 -30.57
CA ASP A 84 17.77 9.23 -29.76
C ASP A 84 17.09 8.48 -28.61
N TYR A 85 17.02 7.14 -28.62
CA TYR A 85 16.28 6.38 -27.61
C TYR A 85 16.81 6.60 -26.19
N SER A 86 18.13 6.57 -26.03
CA SER A 86 18.76 6.74 -24.71
C SER A 86 18.44 8.10 -24.06
N ASP A 87 18.38 9.17 -24.86
CA ASP A 87 17.99 10.49 -24.35
C ASP A 87 16.52 10.55 -23.97
N ILE A 88 15.66 9.96 -24.78
CA ILE A 88 14.21 9.88 -24.51
C ILE A 88 13.94 9.04 -23.25
N GLU A 89 14.56 7.87 -23.13
CA GLU A 89 14.43 7.01 -21.95
C GLU A 89 14.88 7.74 -20.68
N LYS A 90 16.03 8.43 -20.73
CA LYS A 90 16.53 9.25 -19.62
C LYS A 90 15.54 10.36 -19.23
N ARG A 91 14.98 11.06 -20.20
CA ARG A 91 13.97 12.12 -19.93
C ARG A 91 12.67 11.55 -19.35
N LEU A 92 12.26 10.35 -19.77
CA LEU A 92 11.14 9.65 -19.16
C LEU A 92 11.43 9.28 -17.70
N PHE A 93 12.63 8.76 -17.38
CA PHE A 93 13.04 8.52 -16.00
C PHE A 93 13.06 9.80 -15.17
N GLN A 94 13.52 10.90 -15.74
CA GLN A 94 13.52 12.20 -15.05
C GLN A 94 12.12 12.77 -14.81
N LEU A 95 11.17 12.50 -15.69
CA LEU A 95 9.78 12.95 -15.55
C LEU A 95 8.99 12.11 -14.54
N PHE A 96 9.14 10.79 -14.59
CA PHE A 96 8.34 9.85 -13.79
C PHE A 96 9.09 9.27 -12.58
N HIS A 97 10.15 9.95 -12.11
CA HIS A 97 10.91 9.45 -10.97
C HIS A 97 10.11 9.50 -9.66
N TYR A 98 10.14 8.42 -8.92
CA TYR A 98 9.56 8.29 -7.60
C TYR A 98 10.54 8.70 -6.49
N SER A 99 11.75 8.22 -6.56
CA SER A 99 12.90 8.54 -5.69
C SER A 99 13.87 9.50 -6.39
N GLU A 100 14.97 9.85 -5.77
CA GLU A 100 15.98 10.71 -6.40
C GLU A 100 16.41 10.19 -7.78
N GLU A 101 16.40 11.07 -8.77
CA GLU A 101 16.83 10.78 -10.13
C GLU A 101 17.83 11.85 -10.61
N LYS A 102 18.98 11.37 -11.07
CA LYS A 102 20.09 12.24 -11.47
C LYS A 102 19.70 13.15 -12.65
N GLY A 103 19.83 14.45 -12.43
CA GLY A 103 19.56 15.46 -13.46
C GLY A 103 18.08 15.82 -13.60
N SER A 104 17.19 15.30 -12.76
CA SER A 104 15.82 15.79 -12.70
C SER A 104 15.76 17.14 -11.97
N THR A 105 14.95 18.05 -12.49
CA THR A 105 14.62 19.33 -11.88
C THR A 105 13.37 19.27 -11.00
N LEU A 106 12.65 18.16 -11.06
CA LEU A 106 11.43 17.91 -10.29
C LEU A 106 11.76 17.47 -8.85
N PRO A 107 10.86 17.69 -7.90
CA PRO A 107 11.05 17.23 -6.52
C PRO A 107 10.92 15.73 -6.43
N VAL A 108 11.53 15.12 -5.41
CA VAL A 108 11.31 13.71 -5.08
C VAL A 108 9.86 13.50 -4.63
N PHE A 109 9.12 12.63 -5.33
CA PHE A 109 7.70 12.42 -5.07
C PHE A 109 7.42 11.37 -3.97
N GLN A 110 8.36 10.47 -3.68
CA GLN A 110 8.21 9.42 -2.66
C GLN A 110 7.61 9.91 -1.33
N PRO A 111 8.10 10.98 -0.70
CA PRO A 111 7.55 11.43 0.58
C PRO A 111 6.13 12.01 0.45
N ARG A 112 5.80 12.63 -0.69
CA ARG A 112 4.46 13.18 -0.95
C ARG A 112 3.43 12.06 -1.10
N LEU A 113 3.77 11.07 -1.92
CA LEU A 113 2.90 9.93 -2.19
C LEU A 113 2.72 9.06 -0.95
N ALA A 114 3.77 8.81 -0.17
CA ALA A 114 3.65 8.14 1.12
C ALA A 114 2.67 8.89 2.05
N HIS A 115 2.76 10.23 2.11
CA HIS A 115 1.85 11.05 2.89
C HIS A 115 0.40 10.99 2.36
N PHE A 116 0.21 10.97 1.05
CA PHE A 116 -1.11 10.77 0.45
C PHE A 116 -1.73 9.45 0.91
N PHE A 117 -1.01 8.32 0.77
CA PHE A 117 -1.51 7.01 1.22
C PHE A 117 -1.76 6.95 2.74
N MET A 118 -0.94 7.64 3.54
CA MET A 118 -1.18 7.75 4.99
C MET A 118 -2.51 8.44 5.33
N ARG A 119 -2.89 9.48 4.59
CA ARG A 119 -4.17 10.17 4.80
C ARG A 119 -5.38 9.29 4.48
N TRP A 120 -5.23 8.39 3.52
CA TRP A 120 -6.28 7.49 3.06
C TRP A 120 -6.21 6.09 3.68
N ALA A 121 -5.26 5.84 4.57
CA ALA A 121 -4.98 4.51 5.12
C ALA A 121 -6.20 3.86 5.78
N ASP A 122 -6.96 4.61 6.59
CA ASP A 122 -8.15 4.10 7.27
C ASP A 122 -9.25 3.75 6.26
N VAL A 123 -9.48 4.59 5.24
CA VAL A 123 -10.50 4.36 4.20
C VAL A 123 -10.12 3.19 3.29
N MET A 124 -8.82 3.03 3.00
CA MET A 124 -8.28 1.93 2.22
C MET A 124 -8.08 0.65 3.02
N ASP A 125 -8.33 0.68 4.34
CA ASP A 125 -8.20 -0.47 5.22
C ASP A 125 -6.77 -1.05 5.23
N LEU A 126 -5.76 -0.18 5.33
CA LEU A 126 -4.35 -0.56 5.31
C LEU A 126 -3.88 -1.01 6.70
N HIS A 127 -4.07 -2.29 7.02
CA HIS A 127 -3.68 -2.87 8.31
C HIS A 127 -2.52 -3.85 8.21
N VAL A 128 -2.51 -4.68 7.16
CA VAL A 128 -1.51 -5.73 6.96
C VAL A 128 -0.95 -5.69 5.54
N CYS A 129 0.25 -6.19 5.35
CA CYS A 129 0.93 -6.25 4.06
C CYS A 129 0.08 -6.97 3.01
N HIS A 130 -0.20 -6.31 1.89
CA HIS A 130 -1.03 -6.86 0.81
C HIS A 130 -0.44 -8.12 0.14
N TYR A 131 0.88 -8.31 0.23
CA TYR A 131 1.55 -9.49 -0.33
C TYR A 131 1.61 -10.69 0.60
N CYS A 132 1.76 -10.51 1.92
CA CYS A 132 2.00 -11.65 2.79
C CYS A 132 1.08 -11.76 4.00
N GLU A 133 0.37 -10.71 4.39
CA GLU A 133 -0.43 -10.63 5.62
C GLU A 133 0.32 -11.02 6.93
N MET A 134 1.65 -11.10 6.90
CA MET A 134 2.47 -11.46 8.06
C MET A 134 2.98 -10.25 8.84
N ALA A 135 2.85 -9.05 8.29
CA ALA A 135 3.36 -7.82 8.90
C ALA A 135 2.28 -6.75 8.90
N TYR A 136 2.17 -6.05 10.03
CA TYR A 136 1.35 -4.85 10.10
C TYR A 136 1.97 -3.72 9.27
N ILE A 137 1.12 -3.02 8.52
CA ILE A 137 1.49 -1.86 7.69
C ILE A 137 0.64 -0.65 8.09
N ASN A 138 0.45 -0.47 9.35
CA ASN A 138 -0.43 0.57 9.89
C ASN A 138 0.16 1.97 9.73
N THR A 139 -0.75 2.92 9.70
CA THR A 139 -0.48 4.35 9.85
C THR A 139 -0.97 4.79 11.22
N TYR A 140 -0.24 5.66 11.88
CA TYR A 140 -0.70 6.28 13.12
C TYR A 140 -0.38 7.77 13.12
N LYS A 141 -1.20 8.53 13.85
CA LYS A 141 -0.97 9.94 14.09
C LYS A 141 -0.12 10.08 15.36
N GLU A 142 0.93 10.89 15.31
CA GLU A 142 1.73 11.21 16.51
C GLU A 142 0.89 11.94 17.57
N ASN A 143 -0.18 12.60 17.11
CA ASN A 143 -1.13 13.29 17.97
C ASN A 143 -2.52 13.21 17.34
N SER A 144 -3.41 12.41 17.92
CA SER A 144 -4.76 12.13 17.39
C SER A 144 -5.69 13.35 17.34
N GLU A 145 -5.31 14.45 17.98
CA GLU A 145 -6.08 15.69 18.02
C GLU A 145 -5.80 16.63 16.82
N LEU A 146 -4.90 16.24 15.91
CA LEU A 146 -4.33 17.15 14.91
C LEU A 146 -4.62 16.70 13.49
N ASP A 147 -5.87 16.90 13.05
CA ASP A 147 -6.28 16.52 11.70
C ASP A 147 -5.75 17.43 10.60
N ASP A 148 -5.42 18.69 10.92
CA ASP A 148 -4.75 19.62 10.01
C ASP A 148 -3.84 20.61 10.74
N LEU A 149 -2.97 21.30 9.98
CA LEU A 149 -2.03 22.26 10.52
C LEU A 149 -2.74 23.48 11.11
N ALA A 150 -3.83 23.95 10.51
CA ALA A 150 -4.57 25.10 10.99
C ALA A 150 -5.19 24.82 12.37
N HIS A 151 -5.83 23.68 12.49
CA HIS A 151 -6.40 23.23 13.76
C HIS A 151 -5.32 23.03 14.83
N PHE A 152 -4.21 22.38 14.49
CA PHE A 152 -3.05 22.25 15.38
C PHE A 152 -2.54 23.60 15.87
N LEU A 153 -2.21 24.48 14.96
CA LEU A 153 -1.69 25.81 15.31
C LEU A 153 -2.68 26.58 16.19
N LYS A 154 -3.98 26.32 16.05
CA LYS A 154 -5.04 26.99 16.82
C LYS A 154 -5.24 26.39 18.21
N THR A 155 -5.09 25.09 18.38
CA THR A 155 -5.51 24.36 19.60
C THR A 155 -4.34 23.79 20.42
N ALA A 156 -3.15 23.62 19.81
CA ALA A 156 -2.03 22.95 20.46
C ALA A 156 -1.50 23.68 21.69
N THR A 157 -1.14 22.94 22.72
CA THR A 157 -0.43 23.45 23.90
C THR A 157 1.01 23.83 23.56
N ALA A 158 1.65 24.63 24.44
CA ALA A 158 3.07 25.00 24.27
C ALA A 158 3.98 23.76 24.17
N ASP A 159 3.71 22.74 24.95
CA ASP A 159 4.48 21.49 24.94
C ASP A 159 4.25 20.69 23.66
N ALA A 160 3.01 20.61 23.18
CA ALA A 160 2.70 19.99 21.89
C ALA A 160 3.40 20.70 20.72
N ILE A 161 3.36 22.05 20.72
CA ILE A 161 4.08 22.86 19.71
C ILE A 161 5.58 22.57 19.75
N LYS A 162 6.18 22.54 20.94
CA LYS A 162 7.61 22.29 21.12
C LYS A 162 8.01 20.88 20.68
N HIS A 163 7.13 19.90 20.86
CA HIS A 163 7.36 18.52 20.49
C HIS A 163 7.18 18.27 18.99
N VAL A 164 6.19 18.90 18.35
CA VAL A 164 5.82 18.66 16.96
C VAL A 164 6.56 19.54 15.97
N ILE A 165 6.79 20.84 16.32
CA ILE A 165 7.44 21.81 15.41
C ILE A 165 8.95 21.77 15.59
N THR A 166 9.68 21.69 14.47
CA THR A 166 11.13 21.77 14.44
C THR A 166 11.59 22.82 13.45
N ASN A 167 12.86 23.20 13.56
CA ASN A 167 13.54 24.05 12.57
C ASN A 167 13.81 23.27 11.25
N GLU A 168 14.37 23.96 10.24
CA GLU A 168 14.68 23.37 8.91
C GLU A 168 15.59 22.14 8.97
N SER A 169 16.48 22.09 9.96
CA SER A 169 17.39 20.96 10.19
C SER A 169 16.76 19.82 10.98
N GLY A 170 15.47 19.91 11.33
CA GLY A 170 14.78 18.88 12.12
C GLY A 170 15.00 18.99 13.62
N ASN A 171 15.70 20.00 14.12
CA ASN A 171 15.94 20.20 15.54
C ASN A 171 14.73 20.84 16.24
N PRO A 172 14.50 20.54 17.52
CA PRO A 172 13.45 21.18 18.33
C PRO A 172 13.53 22.71 18.31
N ILE A 173 12.37 23.37 18.32
CA ILE A 173 12.29 24.81 18.41
C ILE A 173 12.45 25.32 19.85
N GLY A 174 13.02 26.52 20.01
CA GLY A 174 13.19 27.13 21.33
C GLY A 174 11.92 27.79 21.85
N ASP A 175 11.90 28.07 23.18
CA ASP A 175 10.75 28.65 23.89
C ASP A 175 10.31 30.00 23.31
N ARG A 176 11.22 30.81 22.74
CA ARG A 176 10.88 32.07 22.07
C ARG A 176 10.00 31.83 20.84
N THR A 177 10.29 30.80 20.06
CA THR A 177 9.50 30.40 18.88
C THR A 177 8.13 29.91 19.31
N VAL A 178 8.06 29.04 20.32
CA VAL A 178 6.81 28.55 20.88
C VAL A 178 5.90 29.71 21.31
N LYS A 179 6.45 30.70 22.05
CA LYS A 179 5.70 31.90 22.47
C LYS A 179 5.20 32.71 21.28
N SER A 180 5.94 32.77 20.19
CA SER A 180 5.52 33.47 18.97
C SER A 180 4.35 32.77 18.30
N ILE A 181 4.42 31.44 18.18
CA ILE A 181 3.31 30.64 17.64
C ILE A 181 2.05 30.77 18.52
N MET A 182 2.20 30.73 19.84
CA MET A 182 1.09 30.91 20.76
C MET A 182 0.44 32.31 20.69
N LYS A 183 1.19 33.35 20.27
CA LYS A 183 0.60 34.65 19.99
C LYS A 183 -0.28 34.63 18.73
N LEU A 184 0.10 33.84 17.71
CA LEU A 184 -0.74 33.67 16.52
C LEU A 184 -2.07 33.00 16.84
N GLN A 185 -2.08 31.99 17.72
CA GLN A 185 -3.30 31.31 18.16
C GLN A 185 -4.35 32.29 18.70
N LYS A 186 -3.91 33.31 19.44
CA LYS A 186 -4.78 34.33 20.03
C LYS A 186 -5.28 35.37 19.03
N LYS A 187 -4.51 35.60 17.98
CA LYS A 187 -4.72 36.72 17.04
C LYS A 187 -5.47 36.33 15.77
N TYR A 188 -5.29 35.12 15.28
CA TYR A 188 -5.81 34.67 14.00
C TYR A 188 -6.72 33.45 14.13
N ASP A 189 -7.69 33.32 13.23
CA ASP A 189 -8.54 32.12 13.06
C ASP A 189 -7.83 31.04 12.22
N GLU A 190 -8.45 29.87 12.08
CA GLU A 190 -7.88 28.73 11.34
C GLU A 190 -7.63 29.07 9.86
N SER A 191 -8.41 29.98 9.26
CA SER A 191 -8.27 30.34 7.85
C SER A 191 -6.99 31.14 7.54
N LYS A 192 -6.47 31.86 8.54
CA LYS A 192 -5.32 32.78 8.39
C LYS A 192 -4.08 32.35 9.17
N ILE A 193 -4.23 31.51 10.18
CA ILE A 193 -3.13 31.17 11.09
C ILE A 193 -1.96 30.49 10.38
N VAL A 194 -2.22 29.70 9.35
CA VAL A 194 -1.17 28.99 8.57
C VAL A 194 -0.33 30.00 7.80
N GLU A 195 -0.97 30.96 7.11
CA GLU A 195 -0.28 32.01 6.36
C GLU A 195 0.60 32.88 7.26
N GLU A 196 0.07 33.24 8.44
CA GLU A 196 0.81 34.06 9.41
C GLU A 196 1.92 33.24 10.13
N PHE A 197 1.72 31.96 10.31
CA PHE A 197 2.77 31.06 10.79
C PHE A 197 3.94 30.96 9.80
N ASP A 198 3.64 30.87 8.50
CA ASP A 198 4.66 30.85 7.45
C ASP A 198 5.46 32.18 7.40
N LYS A 199 4.82 33.30 7.76
CA LYS A 199 5.48 34.64 7.84
C LYS A 199 6.40 34.82 9.06
N LEU A 200 6.37 33.93 10.05
CA LEU A 200 7.15 34.06 11.28
C LEU A 200 8.67 34.04 11.07
N GLY A 201 9.15 33.76 9.87
CA GLY A 201 10.57 33.93 9.49
C GLY A 201 11.56 33.01 10.23
N TYR A 202 11.11 32.10 11.05
CA TYR A 202 11.97 31.03 11.60
C TYR A 202 12.50 30.14 10.50
N TRP A 203 11.81 30.18 9.43
CA TRP A 203 12.06 29.46 8.23
C TRP A 203 12.40 30.51 7.18
N ARG A 204 13.65 30.69 6.91
CA ARG A 204 14.12 31.68 5.92
C ARG A 204 13.62 31.45 4.49
N ASN A 205 12.79 30.43 4.28
CA ASN A 205 12.13 30.14 3.03
C ASN A 205 10.66 29.71 3.26
N PRO A 206 9.70 30.63 3.05
CA PRO A 206 8.28 30.34 3.14
C PRO A 206 7.84 29.53 1.90
N THR A 207 8.08 28.24 1.89
CA THR A 207 7.59 27.38 0.83
C THR A 207 6.54 26.43 1.40
N PRO A 208 5.54 25.99 0.59
CA PRO A 208 4.59 24.94 0.94
C PRO A 208 5.25 23.71 1.58
N LYS A 209 6.53 23.50 1.29
CA LYS A 209 7.37 22.43 1.88
C LYS A 209 7.40 22.40 3.40
N LYS A 210 7.14 23.50 4.11
CA LYS A 210 7.16 23.54 5.58
C LYS A 210 5.84 23.11 6.21
N SER A 211 4.73 23.55 5.65
CA SER A 211 3.42 23.06 6.05
C SER A 211 3.29 21.57 5.74
N GLU A 212 3.88 21.10 4.63
CA GLU A 212 3.98 19.67 4.32
C GLU A 212 4.87 18.90 5.30
N ARG A 213 6.02 19.45 5.73
CA ARG A 213 6.87 18.80 6.74
C ARG A 213 6.17 18.66 8.08
N LEU A 214 5.36 19.61 8.48
CA LEU A 214 4.53 19.52 9.68
C LEU A 214 3.42 18.49 9.52
N LYS A 215 2.69 18.52 8.41
CA LYS A 215 1.69 17.47 8.08
C LYS A 215 2.31 16.07 8.09
N ARG A 216 3.51 15.91 7.51
CA ARG A 216 4.24 14.63 7.49
C ARG A 216 4.65 14.13 8.86
N ARG A 217 4.85 15.01 9.84
CA ARG A 217 5.18 14.61 11.23
C ARG A 217 3.99 14.15 12.03
N LEU A 218 2.78 14.55 11.65
CA LEU A 218 1.56 14.09 12.29
C LEU A 218 1.22 12.63 11.97
N TYR A 219 1.81 12.10 10.89
CA TYR A 219 1.59 10.74 10.43
C TYR A 219 2.90 9.97 10.37
N ARG A 220 2.84 8.74 10.85
CA ARG A 220 3.88 7.72 10.69
C ARG A 220 3.29 6.53 9.98
N ASN A 221 4.09 5.87 9.19
CA ASN A 221 3.70 4.65 8.52
C ASN A 221 4.74 3.55 8.70
N HIS A 222 4.27 2.30 8.65
CA HIS A 222 5.11 1.10 8.67
C HIS A 222 4.95 0.32 7.36
N PHE A 223 4.79 1.04 6.23
CA PHE A 223 4.72 0.42 4.91
C PHE A 223 5.64 1.11 3.92
N ASP A 224 6.03 0.34 2.91
CA ASP A 224 6.61 0.84 1.67
C ASP A 224 5.54 0.86 0.58
N LEU A 225 5.71 1.71 -0.41
CA LEU A 225 4.92 1.71 -1.63
C LEU A 225 5.70 0.96 -2.71
N ASP A 226 5.36 -0.30 -2.91
CA ASP A 226 5.92 -1.08 -4.00
C ASP A 226 5.29 -0.70 -5.34
N HIS A 227 6.08 -0.73 -6.40
CA HIS A 227 5.60 -0.62 -7.78
C HIS A 227 5.34 -2.02 -8.32
N PHE A 228 4.07 -2.41 -8.44
CA PHE A 228 3.76 -3.75 -8.93
C PHE A 228 4.33 -4.00 -10.33
N LEU A 229 4.12 -3.08 -11.27
CA LEU A 229 4.87 -3.00 -12.53
C LEU A 229 6.18 -2.27 -12.26
N PRO A 230 7.34 -2.90 -12.46
CA PRO A 230 8.63 -2.32 -12.11
C PRO A 230 8.92 -1.03 -12.89
N LYS A 231 9.08 0.08 -12.15
CA LYS A 231 9.42 1.40 -12.73
C LYS A 231 10.77 1.40 -13.45
N SER A 232 11.70 0.54 -13.04
CA SER A 232 13.00 0.35 -13.70
C SER A 232 12.88 -0.21 -15.10
N ARG A 233 11.81 -0.96 -15.39
CA ARG A 233 11.52 -1.51 -16.72
C ARG A 233 10.64 -0.58 -17.55
N CYS A 234 9.76 0.19 -16.92
CA CYS A 234 8.88 1.16 -17.58
C CYS A 234 8.70 2.41 -16.69
N PRO A 235 9.40 3.53 -16.99
CA PRO A 235 9.29 4.74 -16.21
C PRO A 235 7.86 5.31 -16.17
N LEU A 236 7.08 5.14 -17.22
CA LEU A 236 5.71 5.66 -17.36
C LEU A 236 4.77 5.26 -16.22
N VAL A 237 5.02 4.12 -15.57
CA VAL A 237 4.20 3.61 -14.46
C VAL A 237 4.75 4.03 -13.09
N GLY A 238 5.86 4.78 -13.05
CA GLY A 238 6.57 5.14 -11.81
C GLY A 238 5.80 6.06 -10.87
N LEU A 239 4.89 6.86 -11.40
CA LEU A 239 4.04 7.77 -10.63
C LEU A 239 2.54 7.46 -10.80
N SER A 240 2.18 6.26 -11.28
CA SER A 240 0.77 5.92 -11.49
C SER A 240 0.14 5.38 -10.21
N LEU A 241 -0.99 6.01 -9.79
CA LEU A 241 -1.70 5.71 -8.55
C LEU A 241 -2.00 4.22 -8.36
N TYR A 242 -2.52 3.60 -9.41
CA TYR A 242 -2.95 2.19 -9.38
C TYR A 242 -1.81 1.19 -9.65
N ASN A 243 -0.56 1.65 -9.64
CA ASN A 243 0.62 0.81 -9.65
C ASN A 243 1.24 0.61 -8.24
N PHE A 244 0.79 1.37 -7.24
CA PHE A 244 1.33 1.30 -5.90
C PHE A 244 0.64 0.23 -5.05
N VAL A 245 1.45 -0.63 -4.42
CA VAL A 245 0.99 -1.64 -3.47
C VAL A 245 1.62 -1.37 -2.10
N PRO A 246 0.82 -0.96 -1.10
CA PRO A 246 1.30 -0.84 0.27
C PRO A 246 1.73 -2.21 0.80
N SER A 247 2.98 -2.33 1.18
CA SER A 247 3.60 -3.60 1.55
C SER A 247 4.64 -3.43 2.66
N CYS A 248 5.04 -4.54 3.29
CA CYS A 248 6.14 -4.52 4.23
C CYS A 248 7.49 -4.51 3.50
N GLN A 249 8.50 -3.96 4.17
CA GLN A 249 9.86 -3.88 3.64
C GLN A 249 10.43 -5.24 3.16
N VAL A 250 10.10 -6.33 3.85
CA VAL A 250 10.58 -7.66 3.46
C VAL A 250 10.03 -8.05 2.09
N CYS A 251 8.73 -7.84 1.86
CA CYS A 251 8.13 -8.17 0.57
C CYS A 251 8.59 -7.23 -0.55
N ASN A 252 8.69 -5.92 -0.27
CA ASN A 252 9.11 -4.93 -1.26
C ASN A 252 10.60 -5.05 -1.59
N GLU A 253 11.48 -4.82 -0.61
CA GLU A 253 12.91 -4.64 -0.86
C GLU A 253 13.69 -5.94 -1.00
N LYS A 254 13.26 -7.01 -0.31
CA LYS A 254 14.03 -8.26 -0.26
C LYS A 254 13.53 -9.33 -1.20
N LEU A 255 12.22 -9.42 -1.41
CA LEU A 255 11.64 -10.51 -2.19
C LEU A 255 11.23 -10.06 -3.60
N LYS A 256 10.34 -9.07 -3.71
CA LYS A 256 9.83 -8.64 -5.01
C LYS A 256 10.87 -7.85 -5.81
N LYS A 257 11.45 -6.80 -5.23
CA LYS A 257 12.41 -5.93 -5.95
C LYS A 257 11.83 -5.48 -7.31
N ASP A 258 12.59 -5.72 -8.39
CA ASP A 258 12.22 -5.43 -9.78
C ASP A 258 11.64 -6.65 -10.55
N GLU A 259 11.20 -7.68 -9.80
CA GLU A 259 10.59 -8.86 -10.42
C GLU A 259 9.22 -8.51 -11.01
N LEU A 260 8.99 -8.99 -12.23
CA LEU A 260 7.74 -8.84 -12.95
C LEU A 260 6.95 -10.15 -12.90
N LEU A 261 5.87 -10.15 -12.14
CA LEU A 261 4.92 -11.25 -12.12
C LEU A 261 4.14 -11.32 -13.44
N GLY A 262 3.83 -12.53 -13.90
CA GLY A 262 3.12 -12.77 -15.15
C GLY A 262 3.99 -12.76 -16.39
N ASN A 263 5.31 -12.49 -16.29
CA ASN A 263 6.30 -12.59 -17.40
C ASN A 263 5.89 -11.94 -18.73
N GLY A 264 5.14 -10.81 -18.68
CA GLY A 264 4.66 -10.14 -19.90
C GLY A 264 3.42 -10.76 -20.54
N ASP A 265 2.82 -11.75 -19.91
CA ASP A 265 1.49 -12.26 -20.29
C ASP A 265 0.41 -11.33 -19.67
N GLU A 266 -0.27 -10.56 -20.52
CA GLU A 266 -1.26 -9.56 -20.10
C GLU A 266 -2.32 -10.17 -19.16
N LEU A 267 -2.88 -11.33 -19.50
CA LEU A 267 -3.93 -11.97 -18.72
C LEU A 267 -3.46 -12.40 -17.32
N LYS A 268 -2.22 -12.88 -17.24
CA LYS A 268 -1.61 -13.23 -15.94
C LYS A 268 -1.30 -11.97 -15.13
N MET A 269 -0.72 -10.95 -15.76
CA MET A 269 -0.42 -9.67 -15.08
C MET A 269 -1.67 -9.04 -14.49
N LEU A 270 -2.80 -9.09 -15.20
CA LEU A 270 -4.10 -8.59 -14.71
C LEU A 270 -4.61 -9.37 -13.51
N LYS A 271 -4.36 -10.68 -13.43
CA LYS A 271 -4.78 -11.49 -12.29
C LYS A 271 -3.88 -11.35 -11.06
N LEU A 272 -2.59 -11.09 -11.25
CA LEU A 272 -1.60 -11.16 -10.18
C LEU A 272 -1.44 -9.85 -9.38
N SER A 273 -2.00 -8.74 -9.81
CA SER A 273 -1.86 -7.47 -9.09
C SER A 273 -2.96 -7.22 -8.08
N PRO A 274 -2.63 -6.94 -6.81
CA PRO A 274 -3.62 -6.52 -5.80
C PRO A 274 -4.40 -5.25 -6.16
N THR A 275 -3.90 -4.47 -7.13
CA THR A 275 -4.53 -3.24 -7.61
C THR A 275 -5.52 -3.47 -8.75
N SER A 276 -5.50 -4.66 -9.36
CA SER A 276 -6.37 -5.04 -10.47
C SER A 276 -7.79 -5.40 -10.01
N GLU A 277 -8.77 -5.09 -10.85
CA GLU A 277 -10.13 -5.55 -10.62
C GLU A 277 -10.27 -7.09 -10.77
N GLN A 278 -9.37 -7.72 -11.52
CA GLN A 278 -9.36 -9.17 -11.75
C GLN A 278 -8.62 -9.97 -10.67
N TYR A 279 -8.04 -9.31 -9.66
CA TYR A 279 -7.34 -9.99 -8.59
C TYR A 279 -8.31 -10.76 -7.69
N ALA A 280 -8.10 -12.06 -7.55
CA ALA A 280 -8.99 -12.98 -6.84
C ALA A 280 -8.24 -13.98 -5.95
N PHE A 281 -7.04 -13.65 -5.47
CA PHE A 281 -6.22 -14.53 -4.63
C PHE A 281 -7.01 -15.05 -3.40
N GLU A 282 -7.74 -14.17 -2.73
CA GLU A 282 -8.49 -14.50 -1.51
C GLU A 282 -9.51 -15.62 -1.72
N THR A 283 -10.11 -15.67 -2.91
CA THR A 283 -11.14 -16.67 -3.26
C THR A 283 -10.57 -17.90 -3.95
N GLU A 284 -9.57 -17.72 -4.83
CA GLU A 284 -9.00 -18.81 -5.63
C GLU A 284 -7.93 -19.63 -4.89
N MET A 285 -7.24 -19.02 -3.92
CA MET A 285 -6.22 -19.71 -3.12
C MET A 285 -6.74 -19.99 -1.71
N LYS A 286 -6.39 -21.16 -1.18
CA LYS A 286 -6.71 -21.58 0.19
C LYS A 286 -5.44 -22.03 0.91
N VAL A 287 -5.30 -21.63 2.16
CA VAL A 287 -4.28 -22.16 3.07
C VAL A 287 -4.90 -23.34 3.81
N GLN A 288 -4.30 -24.52 3.67
CA GLN A 288 -4.84 -25.74 4.27
C GLN A 288 -3.80 -26.43 5.13
N ILE A 289 -4.27 -27.00 6.24
CA ILE A 289 -3.49 -27.98 7.02
C ILE A 289 -3.49 -29.30 6.26
N THR A 290 -2.32 -29.77 5.86
CA THR A 290 -2.15 -31.00 5.09
C THR A 290 -1.17 -31.95 5.77
N PRO A 291 -1.33 -33.28 5.63
CA PRO A 291 -0.37 -34.25 6.17
C PRO A 291 1.02 -34.07 5.54
N THR A 292 2.06 -34.02 6.36
CA THR A 292 3.43 -33.99 5.88
C THR A 292 3.79 -35.32 5.21
N PRO A 293 4.38 -35.31 4.00
CA PRO A 293 4.82 -36.54 3.35
C PRO A 293 5.75 -37.35 4.25
N LEU A 294 5.56 -38.67 4.29
CA LEU A 294 6.32 -39.60 5.16
C LEU A 294 7.84 -39.41 5.09
N LYS A 295 8.36 -39.04 3.91
CA LYS A 295 9.80 -38.80 3.70
C LYS A 295 10.36 -37.56 4.42
N LEU A 296 9.49 -36.64 4.85
CA LEU A 296 9.86 -35.37 5.49
C LEU A 296 9.50 -35.35 6.97
N ARG A 297 8.88 -36.40 7.49
CA ARG A 297 8.49 -36.49 8.91
C ARG A 297 9.74 -36.67 9.77
N VAL A 298 10.02 -35.70 10.61
CA VAL A 298 10.98 -35.79 11.71
C VAL A 298 10.22 -36.26 12.95
N GLN A 299 10.90 -36.73 13.97
CA GLN A 299 10.34 -37.50 15.11
C GLN A 299 9.33 -36.76 16.02
N ASN A 300 8.92 -35.53 15.72
CA ASN A 300 7.97 -34.75 16.52
C ASN A 300 6.56 -34.78 15.94
N ASP A 301 5.54 -34.85 16.80
CA ASP A 301 4.12 -34.83 16.37
C ASP A 301 3.72 -33.56 15.63
N SER A 302 4.34 -32.41 15.93
CA SER A 302 4.17 -31.16 15.22
C SER A 302 4.60 -31.21 13.75
N ASP A 303 5.43 -32.18 13.36
CA ASP A 303 5.94 -32.33 12.00
C ASP A 303 5.07 -33.27 11.14
N LYS A 304 3.99 -33.79 11.70
CA LYS A 304 3.03 -34.64 10.95
C LYS A 304 2.20 -33.86 9.95
N TYR A 305 2.07 -32.56 10.16
CA TYR A 305 1.25 -31.66 9.34
C TYR A 305 2.03 -30.40 8.97
N HIS A 306 1.70 -29.84 7.83
CA HIS A 306 2.24 -28.58 7.34
C HIS A 306 1.13 -27.74 6.69
N LEU A 307 1.42 -26.45 6.45
CA LEU A 307 0.52 -25.57 5.73
C LEU A 307 0.86 -25.56 4.23
N ALA A 308 -0.15 -25.65 3.40
CA ALA A 308 0.00 -25.60 1.95
C ALA A 308 -0.98 -24.60 1.31
N PHE A 309 -0.53 -23.93 0.25
CA PHE A 309 -1.39 -23.09 -0.59
C PHE A 309 -1.97 -23.92 -1.73
N MET A 310 -3.29 -24.03 -1.77
CA MET A 310 -4.03 -24.83 -2.76
C MET A 310 -5.00 -23.98 -3.57
N PRO A 311 -5.26 -24.27 -4.85
CA PRO A 311 -4.70 -25.37 -5.63
C PRO A 311 -3.29 -25.09 -6.17
N ALA A 312 -2.49 -26.14 -6.33
CA ALA A 312 -1.13 -26.04 -6.88
C ALA A 312 -1.06 -25.58 -8.35
N SER A 313 -2.16 -25.67 -9.08
CA SER A 313 -2.28 -25.27 -10.50
C SER A 313 -2.73 -23.81 -10.70
N SER A 314 -2.99 -23.06 -9.64
CA SER A 314 -3.40 -21.65 -9.75
C SER A 314 -2.29 -20.78 -10.31
N VAL A 315 -2.67 -19.72 -11.07
CA VAL A 315 -1.76 -18.65 -11.50
C VAL A 315 -1.08 -17.98 -10.30
N TYR A 316 -1.75 -17.91 -9.17
CA TYR A 316 -1.25 -17.32 -7.92
C TYR A 316 -0.10 -18.11 -7.26
N GLN A 317 0.20 -19.31 -7.73
CA GLN A 317 1.42 -20.01 -7.29
C GLN A 317 2.70 -19.24 -7.66
N GLU A 318 2.63 -18.33 -8.63
CA GLU A 318 3.73 -17.43 -8.95
C GLU A 318 4.01 -16.46 -7.78
N GLU A 319 2.95 -15.89 -7.17
CA GLU A 319 3.07 -15.06 -5.96
C GLU A 319 3.53 -15.89 -4.75
N VAL A 320 2.96 -17.09 -4.55
CA VAL A 320 3.35 -17.99 -3.46
C VAL A 320 4.85 -18.28 -3.51
N LYS A 321 5.40 -18.55 -4.70
CA LYS A 321 6.82 -18.80 -4.91
C LYS A 321 7.67 -17.55 -4.70
N LEU A 322 7.29 -16.42 -5.32
CA LEU A 322 8.06 -15.18 -5.23
C LEU A 322 8.21 -14.70 -3.79
N PHE A 323 7.12 -14.74 -3.03
CA PHE A 323 7.11 -14.28 -1.65
C PHE A 323 7.41 -15.39 -0.64
N HIS A 324 7.75 -16.61 -1.09
CA HIS A 324 8.01 -17.78 -0.25
C HIS A 324 6.91 -18.01 0.79
N LEU A 325 5.64 -17.86 0.36
CA LEU A 325 4.52 -17.84 1.29
C LEU A 325 4.30 -19.20 1.96
N ASP A 326 4.47 -20.28 1.22
CA ASP A 326 4.37 -21.66 1.72
C ASP A 326 5.29 -21.89 2.92
N ILE A 327 6.59 -21.65 2.75
CA ILE A 327 7.60 -21.86 3.80
C ILE A 327 7.41 -20.86 4.95
N ARG A 328 7.10 -19.59 4.63
CA ARG A 328 6.94 -18.56 5.65
C ARG A 328 5.68 -18.76 6.49
N TYR A 329 4.58 -19.22 5.89
CA TYR A 329 3.36 -19.56 6.62
C TYR A 329 3.56 -20.83 7.44
N ASP A 330 4.22 -21.85 6.88
CA ASP A 330 4.54 -23.06 7.62
C ASP A 330 5.45 -22.83 8.83
N TYR A 331 6.36 -21.86 8.75
CA TYR A 331 7.14 -21.40 9.92
C TYR A 331 6.24 -20.89 11.05
N HIS A 332 5.10 -20.27 10.72
CA HIS A 332 4.12 -19.74 11.66
C HIS A 332 2.90 -20.66 11.85
N ARG A 333 3.01 -21.93 11.50
CA ARG A 333 1.91 -22.89 11.58
C ARG A 333 1.29 -23.03 12.98
N SER A 334 2.04 -22.70 14.03
CA SER A 334 1.53 -22.68 15.41
C SER A 334 0.28 -21.80 15.59
N GLU A 335 0.15 -20.70 14.81
CA GLU A 335 -1.04 -19.85 14.85
C GLU A 335 -2.27 -20.59 14.28
N ALA A 336 -2.09 -21.34 13.20
CA ALA A 336 -3.12 -22.15 12.58
C ALA A 336 -3.54 -23.32 13.49
N PHE A 337 -2.55 -24.04 14.04
CA PHE A 337 -2.84 -25.19 14.93
C PHE A 337 -3.51 -24.74 16.23
N ARG A 338 -3.11 -23.60 16.80
CA ARG A 338 -3.77 -23.07 17.97
C ARG A 338 -5.26 -22.81 17.73
N LEU A 339 -5.63 -22.29 16.57
CA LEU A 339 -7.04 -22.12 16.20
C LEU A 339 -7.72 -23.47 15.98
N TYR A 340 -7.07 -24.41 15.29
CA TYR A 340 -7.60 -25.74 15.03
C TYR A 340 -7.88 -26.53 16.34
N ASP A 341 -6.92 -26.52 17.28
CA ASP A 341 -7.06 -27.13 18.60
C ASP A 341 -8.21 -26.49 19.38
N LEU A 342 -8.29 -25.16 19.36
CA LEU A 342 -9.37 -24.43 20.02
C LEU A 342 -10.75 -24.80 19.44
N MET A 343 -10.86 -24.98 18.12
CA MET A 343 -12.08 -25.42 17.47
C MET A 343 -12.43 -26.88 17.81
N THR A 344 -11.42 -27.72 17.98
CA THR A 344 -11.57 -29.11 18.44
C THR A 344 -12.08 -29.16 19.88
N ASP A 345 -11.56 -28.27 20.75
CA ASP A 345 -12.00 -28.16 22.14
C ASP A 345 -13.43 -27.57 22.27
N TYR A 346 -13.83 -26.75 21.30
CA TYR A 346 -15.14 -26.11 21.25
C TYR A 346 -15.93 -26.49 19.99
N PRO A 347 -16.29 -27.77 19.85
CA PRO A 347 -17.12 -28.21 18.72
C PRO A 347 -18.51 -27.57 18.80
N GLN A 348 -19.25 -27.62 17.68
CA GLN A 348 -20.57 -26.99 17.57
C GLN A 348 -21.56 -27.44 18.68
N ALA A 349 -21.46 -28.66 19.13
CA ALA A 349 -22.28 -29.18 20.25
C ALA A 349 -21.98 -28.38 21.54
N ARG A 350 -20.70 -28.09 21.83
CA ARG A 350 -20.30 -27.31 23.01
C ARG A 350 -20.70 -25.85 22.90
N ILE A 351 -20.62 -25.26 21.72
CA ILE A 351 -21.13 -23.89 21.48
C ILE A 351 -22.63 -23.79 21.78
N LYS A 352 -23.42 -24.80 21.32
CA LYS A 352 -24.85 -24.86 21.63
C LYS A 352 -25.14 -25.03 23.12
N MET A 353 -24.32 -25.80 23.83
CA MET A 353 -24.44 -25.93 25.28
C MET A 353 -24.18 -24.58 25.99
N LEU A 354 -23.08 -23.90 25.62
CA LEU A 354 -22.76 -22.57 26.16
C LEU A 354 -23.87 -21.56 25.90
N ARG A 355 -24.49 -21.57 24.72
CA ARG A 355 -25.66 -20.72 24.44
C ARG A 355 -26.79 -20.96 25.42
N ASN A 356 -27.07 -22.22 25.74
CA ASN A 356 -28.13 -22.59 26.71
C ASN A 356 -27.74 -22.13 28.13
N ASP A 357 -26.47 -22.29 28.53
CA ASP A 357 -25.94 -21.85 29.83
C ASP A 357 -26.03 -20.33 30.00
N PHE A 358 -25.89 -19.57 28.91
CA PHE A 358 -26.13 -18.12 28.87
C PHE A 358 -27.63 -17.74 28.79
N ASN A 359 -28.54 -18.72 28.92
CA ASN A 359 -30.00 -18.51 28.82
C ASN A 359 -30.43 -17.76 27.53
N GLY A 360 -29.70 -17.98 26.42
CA GLY A 360 -29.95 -17.33 25.14
C GLY A 360 -29.57 -15.84 25.06
N LEU A 361 -28.86 -15.29 26.06
CA LEU A 361 -28.35 -13.91 26.05
C LEU A 361 -27.30 -13.67 24.96
N LYS A 362 -26.61 -14.73 24.52
CA LYS A 362 -25.69 -14.72 23.39
C LYS A 362 -26.14 -15.71 22.31
N THR A 363 -25.97 -15.32 21.07
CA THR A 363 -26.13 -16.19 19.91
C THR A 363 -24.94 -17.13 19.78
N GLU A 364 -25.04 -18.21 19.02
CA GLU A 364 -23.92 -19.10 18.73
C GLU A 364 -22.79 -18.34 18.04
N SER A 365 -23.12 -17.42 17.12
CA SER A 365 -22.15 -16.56 16.41
C SER A 365 -21.39 -15.64 17.35
N GLU A 366 -22.05 -15.04 18.36
CA GLU A 366 -21.38 -14.19 19.36
C GLU A 366 -20.46 -15.02 20.27
N ILE A 367 -20.85 -16.24 20.61
CA ILE A 367 -20.01 -17.14 21.39
C ILE A 367 -18.78 -17.57 20.58
N GLU A 368 -18.96 -17.90 19.30
CA GLU A 368 -17.85 -18.21 18.40
C GLU A 368 -16.91 -17.00 18.24
N GLU A 369 -17.46 -15.80 18.15
CA GLU A 369 -16.67 -14.57 18.11
C GLU A 369 -15.82 -14.40 19.37
N ASP A 370 -16.41 -14.58 20.53
CA ASP A 370 -15.70 -14.46 21.82
C ASP A 370 -14.58 -15.49 21.96
N ILE A 371 -14.79 -16.72 21.46
CA ILE A 371 -13.83 -17.83 21.59
C ILE A 371 -12.75 -17.75 20.50
N PHE A 372 -13.13 -17.56 19.25
CA PHE A 372 -12.24 -17.67 18.08
C PHE A 372 -11.76 -16.32 17.56
N GLY A 373 -12.44 -15.20 17.89
CA GLY A 373 -12.11 -13.84 17.42
C GLY A 373 -12.34 -13.66 15.92
N MET A 374 -13.37 -14.31 15.35
CA MET A 374 -13.63 -14.35 13.92
C MET A 374 -13.91 -12.98 13.29
N HIS A 375 -14.45 -12.03 14.06
CA HIS A 375 -14.66 -10.67 13.55
C HIS A 375 -13.35 -10.02 13.09
N HIS A 376 -12.31 -10.08 13.92
CA HIS A 376 -11.00 -9.53 13.60
C HIS A 376 -10.29 -10.30 12.47
N ILE A 377 -10.55 -11.61 12.38
CA ILE A 377 -10.02 -12.45 11.30
C ILE A 377 -10.70 -12.07 9.98
N LYS A 378 -12.02 -12.07 9.92
CA LYS A 378 -12.81 -11.73 8.72
C LYS A 378 -12.64 -10.28 8.26
N ALA A 379 -12.40 -9.35 9.18
CA ALA A 379 -12.11 -7.96 8.85
C ALA A 379 -10.69 -7.76 8.30
N HIS A 380 -9.84 -8.80 8.32
CA HIS A 380 -8.43 -8.73 7.90
C HIS A 380 -7.60 -7.64 8.61
N HIS A 381 -7.96 -7.30 9.85
CA HIS A 381 -7.21 -6.33 10.66
C HIS A 381 -6.04 -6.98 11.42
N ARG A 382 -5.86 -8.28 11.27
CA ARG A 382 -4.89 -9.10 11.97
C ARG A 382 -3.94 -9.79 10.98
N CYS A 383 -2.67 -9.95 11.38
CA CYS A 383 -1.75 -10.79 10.63
C CYS A 383 -2.30 -12.23 10.51
N PHE A 384 -2.02 -12.88 9.39
CA PHE A 384 -2.48 -14.24 9.07
C PHE A 384 -4.00 -14.40 8.95
N SER A 385 -4.77 -13.33 8.76
CA SER A 385 -6.24 -13.42 8.70
C SER A 385 -6.72 -14.41 7.64
N LYS A 386 -6.14 -14.39 6.44
CA LYS A 386 -6.45 -15.35 5.37
C LYS A 386 -6.23 -16.80 5.80
N MET A 387 -5.06 -17.09 6.41
CA MET A 387 -4.75 -18.44 6.92
C MET A 387 -5.74 -18.88 7.97
N LEU A 388 -6.02 -18.03 8.95
CA LEU A 388 -6.92 -18.36 10.05
C LEU A 388 -8.35 -18.55 9.57
N GLU A 389 -8.82 -17.75 8.63
CA GLU A 389 -10.15 -17.93 8.01
C GLU A 389 -10.24 -19.22 7.21
N ASP A 390 -9.22 -19.54 6.43
CA ASP A 390 -9.19 -20.78 5.65
C ASP A 390 -9.14 -22.03 6.54
N VAL A 391 -8.34 -22.02 7.61
CA VAL A 391 -8.27 -23.11 8.60
C VAL A 391 -9.60 -23.26 9.34
N TYR A 392 -10.23 -22.15 9.73
CA TYR A 392 -11.57 -22.17 10.32
C TYR A 392 -12.58 -22.84 9.38
N ASN A 393 -12.60 -22.46 8.11
CA ASN A 393 -13.51 -23.00 7.11
C ASN A 393 -13.18 -24.48 6.79
N GLN A 394 -11.91 -24.87 6.77
CA GLN A 394 -11.49 -26.25 6.61
C GLN A 394 -12.07 -27.12 7.73
N HIS A 395 -11.83 -26.76 8.99
CA HIS A 395 -12.31 -27.51 10.16
C HIS A 395 -13.84 -27.61 10.22
N ARG A 396 -14.56 -26.52 9.83
CA ARG A 396 -16.03 -26.53 9.82
C ARG A 396 -16.64 -27.44 8.74
N ASN A 397 -15.90 -27.70 7.66
CA ASN A 397 -16.33 -28.57 6.55
C ASN A 397 -15.79 -29.99 6.65
N GLU A 398 -14.99 -30.29 7.67
CA GLU A 398 -14.60 -31.68 7.99
C GLU A 398 -15.80 -32.43 8.56
N PRO A 399 -16.09 -33.65 8.06
CA PRO A 399 -17.29 -34.44 8.44
C PRO A 399 -17.30 -34.91 9.91
#